data_c477e01faa1dd0cdce19b91f7d0ffbea
#
_entry.id   c477e01faa1dd0cdce19b91f7d0ffbea
#
_cell.length_a   1.000
_cell.length_b   1.000
_cell.length_c   1.000
_cell.angle_alpha   90.00
_cell.angle_beta   90.00
_cell.angle_gamma   90.00
#
_symmetry.space_group_name_H-M   'P 1'
#
loop_
_entity.id
_entity.type
_entity.pdbx_description
1 polymer ?
#
loop_
_entity_poly.entity_id
_entity_poly.type
_entity_poly.pdbx_seq_one_letter_code
_entity_poly.pdbx_strand_id
1 'polypeptide(L)'
;LYEAGCSFVSSYPGTPSTEITECVAKYDEVYAEWAPNEKVALEAALGASVRGKRSFCAMKHVGLNVAADPLFTISYTGVNAGLLIAVADDAGMHSSQNEQDSRHYARAAKIPMLEPSDSAEALAFAKLAYELSEQFDTAVLIKMCTRVSHSQSVVETGERVEPAQKPYEKNPAKYIMMPVNAKRRHPVVEERTKALTAWAETSRINRIETGSDQSCGILTSSTCYQYVKEAFGDQYPILKLGMIWPMPEQKIRDFAATVDKLVVVEELDGFIETHCRSLGIPVSGK
;
A
#
# COMPACT_ATOMS: atom_id res chain seq x y z
N LEU A 1 9.95 -8.76 -3.07
CA LEU A 1 10.83 -8.43 -1.93
C LEU A 1 12.29 -8.73 -2.25
N TYR A 2 12.61 -9.97 -2.62
CA TYR A 2 13.99 -10.41 -2.92
C TYR A 2 14.65 -9.53 -4.00
N GLU A 3 14.01 -9.38 -5.15
CA GLU A 3 14.52 -8.56 -6.26
C GLU A 3 14.73 -7.08 -5.90
N ALA A 4 13.92 -6.57 -4.98
CA ALA A 4 14.04 -5.19 -4.48
C ALA A 4 15.13 -5.01 -3.41
N GLY A 5 15.93 -6.03 -3.13
CA GLY A 5 17.01 -5.95 -2.15
C GLY A 5 16.55 -5.87 -0.69
N CYS A 6 15.35 -6.38 -0.38
CA CYS A 6 14.94 -6.57 1.01
C CYS A 6 15.91 -7.53 1.70
N SER A 7 16.37 -7.20 2.90
CA SER A 7 17.33 -8.02 3.65
C SER A 7 16.88 -8.35 5.08
N PHE A 8 15.76 -7.77 5.53
CA PHE A 8 15.19 -8.05 6.85
C PHE A 8 13.68 -8.16 6.79
N VAL A 9 13.14 -9.25 7.30
CA VAL A 9 11.71 -9.53 7.37
C VAL A 9 11.35 -9.96 8.77
N SER A 10 10.37 -9.30 9.38
CA SER A 10 9.79 -9.72 10.65
C SER A 10 8.26 -9.63 10.55
N SER A 11 7.56 -10.70 10.87
CA SER A 11 6.12 -10.82 10.66
C SER A 11 5.46 -11.61 11.80
N TYR A 12 4.13 -11.57 11.84
CA TYR A 12 3.34 -12.48 12.65
C TYR A 12 2.38 -13.26 11.74
N PRO A 13 2.24 -14.60 11.92
CA PRO A 13 1.47 -15.42 11.00
C PRO A 13 -0.03 -15.10 11.06
N GLY A 14 -0.66 -15.03 9.90
CA GLY A 14 -2.09 -14.77 9.75
C GLY A 14 -2.53 -14.85 8.28
N THR A 15 -3.35 -15.86 7.93
CA THR A 15 -3.87 -16.01 6.57
C THR A 15 -4.72 -14.80 6.16
N PRO A 16 -4.48 -14.16 4.99
CA PRO A 16 -3.69 -14.64 3.84
C PRO A 16 -2.29 -14.00 3.68
N SER A 17 -1.58 -13.64 4.75
CA SER A 17 -0.25 -13.01 4.69
C SER A 17 0.91 -13.95 5.06
N THR A 18 0.65 -15.09 5.65
CA THR A 18 1.67 -16.02 6.20
C THR A 18 2.68 -16.45 5.14
N GLU A 19 2.20 -16.84 3.97
CA GLU A 19 3.00 -17.41 2.87
C GLU A 19 4.05 -16.42 2.34
N ILE A 20 3.85 -15.12 2.50
CA ILE A 20 4.83 -14.11 2.06
C ILE A 20 6.15 -14.30 2.81
N THR A 21 6.09 -14.41 4.13
CA THR A 21 7.28 -14.60 4.97
C THR A 21 7.89 -16.00 4.78
N GLU A 22 7.07 -17.04 4.67
CA GLU A 22 7.53 -18.40 4.39
C GLU A 22 8.27 -18.53 3.05
N CYS A 23 7.80 -17.81 2.03
CA CYS A 23 8.45 -17.80 0.72
C CYS A 23 9.77 -17.03 0.76
N VAL A 24 9.81 -15.87 1.39
CA VAL A 24 11.02 -15.04 1.42
C VAL A 24 12.11 -15.63 2.32
N ALA A 25 11.74 -16.39 3.34
CA ALA A 25 12.68 -17.09 4.23
C ALA A 25 13.52 -18.18 3.53
N LYS A 26 13.22 -18.51 2.28
CA LYS A 26 13.99 -19.46 1.46
C LYS A 26 15.24 -18.86 0.83
N TYR A 27 15.42 -17.54 0.89
CA TYR A 27 16.58 -16.85 0.33
C TYR A 27 17.60 -16.55 1.43
N ASP A 28 18.82 -17.00 1.26
CA ASP A 28 19.91 -16.86 2.25
C ASP A 28 20.30 -15.39 2.50
N GLU A 29 20.03 -14.50 1.53
CA GLU A 29 20.33 -13.07 1.64
C GLU A 29 19.31 -12.30 2.50
N VAL A 30 18.22 -12.95 2.90
CA VAL A 30 17.14 -12.32 3.65
C VAL A 30 17.02 -12.95 5.04
N TYR A 31 17.28 -12.16 6.06
CA TYR A 31 16.97 -12.57 7.42
C TYR A 31 15.44 -12.47 7.63
N ALA A 32 14.80 -13.60 7.91
CA ALA A 32 13.36 -13.66 8.14
C ALA A 32 13.03 -14.36 9.46
N GLU A 33 12.15 -13.75 10.27
CA GLU A 33 11.73 -14.30 11.55
C GLU A 33 10.25 -14.07 11.84
N TRP A 34 9.68 -14.93 12.66
CA TRP A 34 8.39 -14.73 13.29
C TRP A 34 8.56 -14.00 14.62
N ALA A 35 7.84 -12.89 14.79
CA ALA A 35 7.77 -12.15 16.04
C ALA A 35 6.65 -12.69 16.95
N PRO A 36 6.64 -12.36 18.24
CA PRO A 36 5.59 -12.80 19.16
C PRO A 36 4.22 -12.12 18.92
N ASN A 37 4.19 -11.00 18.22
CA ASN A 37 2.99 -10.31 17.74
C ASN A 37 3.35 -9.26 16.67
N GLU A 38 2.34 -8.68 16.04
CA GLU A 38 2.49 -7.74 14.92
C GLU A 38 3.14 -6.41 15.33
N LYS A 39 2.92 -5.94 16.56
CA LYS A 39 3.58 -4.74 17.08
C LYS A 39 5.10 -4.93 17.12
N VAL A 40 5.56 -6.03 17.73
CA VAL A 40 6.99 -6.36 17.80
C VAL A 40 7.57 -6.59 16.40
N ALA A 41 6.83 -7.26 15.52
CA ALA A 41 7.23 -7.47 14.13
C ALA A 41 7.53 -6.14 13.42
N LEU A 42 6.59 -5.19 13.51
CA LEU A 42 6.73 -3.89 12.86
C LEU A 42 7.83 -3.04 13.49
N GLU A 43 7.99 -3.07 14.81
CA GLU A 43 9.06 -2.36 15.51
C GLU A 43 10.45 -2.92 15.13
N ALA A 44 10.59 -4.24 14.97
CA ALA A 44 11.83 -4.88 14.51
C ALA A 44 12.16 -4.47 13.06
N ALA A 45 11.17 -4.50 12.16
CA ALA A 45 11.34 -4.06 10.78
C ALA A 45 11.71 -2.57 10.69
N LEU A 46 11.10 -1.70 11.50
CA LEU A 46 11.49 -0.30 11.61
C LEU A 46 12.93 -0.14 12.10
N GLY A 47 13.33 -0.91 13.13
CA GLY A 47 14.70 -0.91 13.64
C GLY A 47 15.72 -1.24 12.56
N ALA A 48 15.43 -2.25 11.71
CA ALA A 48 16.26 -2.60 10.56
C ALA A 48 16.31 -1.49 9.52
N SER A 49 15.18 -0.85 9.22
CA SER A 49 15.10 0.31 8.33
C SER A 49 15.96 1.47 8.83
N VAL A 50 15.85 1.82 10.12
CA VAL A 50 16.67 2.87 10.76
C VAL A 50 18.17 2.55 10.68
N ARG A 51 18.52 1.26 10.76
CA ARG A 51 19.91 0.78 10.58
C ARG A 51 20.37 0.76 9.11
N GLY A 52 19.54 1.18 8.18
CA GLY A 52 19.90 1.31 6.76
C GLY A 52 19.68 0.06 5.92
N LYS A 53 18.82 -0.85 6.36
CA LYS A 53 18.44 -2.06 5.64
C LYS A 53 17.01 -1.97 5.13
N ARG A 54 16.78 -2.25 3.83
CA ARG A 54 15.41 -2.43 3.33
C ARG A 54 14.74 -3.56 4.09
N SER A 55 13.60 -3.27 4.69
CA SER A 55 12.90 -4.16 5.60
C SER A 55 11.42 -4.33 5.23
N PHE A 56 10.85 -5.42 5.71
CA PHE A 56 9.48 -5.79 5.43
C PHE A 56 8.80 -6.35 6.67
N CYS A 57 7.50 -6.05 6.78
CA CYS A 57 6.62 -6.63 7.78
C CYS A 57 5.31 -7.06 7.10
N ALA A 58 4.84 -8.27 7.36
CA ALA A 58 3.55 -8.76 6.89
C ALA A 58 2.62 -9.07 8.05
N MET A 59 1.34 -8.74 7.85
CA MET A 59 0.28 -9.03 8.82
C MET A 59 -1.08 -9.08 8.15
N LYS A 60 -2.02 -9.73 8.81
CA LYS A 60 -3.42 -9.70 8.50
C LYS A 60 -4.04 -8.37 8.96
N HIS A 61 -5.23 -8.01 8.45
CA HIS A 61 -5.93 -6.77 8.85
C HIS A 61 -6.14 -6.67 10.37
N VAL A 62 -6.50 -7.78 11.06
CA VAL A 62 -6.63 -7.76 12.53
C VAL A 62 -5.30 -7.55 13.24
N GLY A 63 -4.19 -7.96 12.64
CA GLY A 63 -2.84 -7.68 13.14
C GLY A 63 -2.46 -6.20 13.03
N LEU A 64 -3.00 -5.50 12.04
CA LEU A 64 -2.80 -4.06 11.92
C LEU A 64 -3.36 -3.29 13.12
N ASN A 65 -4.42 -3.79 13.74
CA ASN A 65 -4.94 -3.23 15.00
C ASN A 65 -3.90 -3.30 16.12
N VAL A 66 -3.16 -4.42 16.19
CA VAL A 66 -2.09 -4.62 17.19
C VAL A 66 -0.87 -3.75 16.85
N ALA A 67 -0.55 -3.58 15.57
CA ALA A 67 0.56 -2.77 15.08
C ALA A 67 0.21 -1.29 14.90
N ALA A 68 -0.99 -0.84 15.26
CA ALA A 68 -1.42 0.54 15.05
C ALA A 68 -0.51 1.56 15.74
N ASP A 69 -0.09 1.32 16.97
CA ASP A 69 0.79 2.23 17.72
C ASP A 69 2.12 2.51 17.00
N PRO A 70 2.94 1.50 16.63
CA PRO A 70 4.13 1.77 15.83
C PRO A 70 3.80 2.32 14.44
N LEU A 71 2.70 1.92 13.78
CA LEU A 71 2.32 2.44 12.47
C LEU A 71 2.16 3.96 12.50
N PHE A 72 1.39 4.50 13.44
CA PHE A 72 1.19 5.93 13.59
C PHE A 72 2.48 6.65 13.97
N THR A 73 3.34 6.02 14.78
CA THR A 73 4.63 6.59 15.16
C THR A 73 5.59 6.63 13.97
N ILE A 74 5.65 5.58 13.12
CA ILE A 74 6.48 5.52 11.92
C ILE A 74 6.15 6.66 10.95
N SER A 75 4.89 7.04 10.84
CA SER A 75 4.48 8.19 10.03
C SER A 75 5.24 9.47 10.41
N TYR A 76 5.56 9.65 11.67
CA TYR A 76 6.31 10.81 12.18
C TYR A 76 7.82 10.60 12.13
N THR A 77 8.33 9.44 12.54
CA THR A 77 9.78 9.17 12.52
C THR A 77 10.33 9.10 11.11
N GLY A 78 9.52 8.64 10.16
CA GLY A 78 10.02 8.26 8.84
C GLY A 78 10.95 7.05 8.91
N VAL A 79 11.75 6.90 7.88
CA VAL A 79 12.66 5.76 7.67
C VAL A 79 14.09 6.23 7.39
N ASN A 80 15.04 5.28 7.30
CA ASN A 80 16.37 5.52 6.71
C ASN A 80 16.50 4.74 5.39
N ALA A 81 16.39 3.43 5.44
CA ALA A 81 16.16 2.60 4.26
C ALA A 81 14.67 2.26 4.13
N GLY A 82 14.24 1.82 2.97
CA GLY A 82 12.83 1.56 2.69
C GLY A 82 12.20 0.54 3.64
N LEU A 83 10.98 0.83 4.09
CA LEU A 83 10.13 -0.05 4.88
C LEU A 83 8.81 -0.29 4.16
N LEU A 84 8.55 -1.54 3.81
CA LEU A 84 7.29 -1.98 3.21
C LEU A 84 6.50 -2.81 4.22
N ILE A 85 5.21 -2.52 4.33
CA ILE A 85 4.29 -3.22 5.23
C ILE A 85 3.18 -3.83 4.37
N ALA A 86 3.10 -5.15 4.30
CA ALA A 86 1.98 -5.83 3.67
C ALA A 86 0.87 -6.07 4.68
N VAL A 87 -0.33 -5.60 4.33
CA VAL A 87 -1.55 -5.86 5.09
C VAL A 87 -2.50 -6.65 4.22
N ALA A 88 -2.91 -7.84 4.68
CA ALA A 88 -3.78 -8.71 3.94
C ALA A 88 -5.20 -8.66 4.50
N ASP A 89 -6.08 -8.00 3.76
CA ASP A 89 -7.51 -7.93 4.07
C ASP A 89 -8.21 -9.20 3.58
N ASP A 90 -9.21 -9.63 4.33
CA ASP A 90 -9.99 -10.84 4.07
C ASP A 90 -11.46 -10.47 3.84
N ALA A 91 -11.73 -9.89 2.68
CA ALA A 91 -13.08 -9.54 2.25
C ALA A 91 -13.97 -10.80 2.20
N GLY A 92 -15.12 -10.75 2.86
CA GLY A 92 -16.01 -11.90 3.00
C GLY A 92 -15.62 -12.89 4.10
N MET A 93 -14.60 -12.60 4.90
CA MET A 93 -14.23 -13.36 6.12
C MET A 93 -13.97 -14.86 5.87
N HIS A 94 -13.19 -15.20 4.85
CA HIS A 94 -12.88 -16.59 4.53
C HIS A 94 -12.13 -17.32 5.65
N SER A 95 -11.30 -16.61 6.40
CA SER A 95 -10.56 -17.15 7.56
C SER A 95 -10.43 -16.14 8.71
N SER A 96 -11.35 -15.20 8.83
CA SER A 96 -11.30 -14.10 9.80
C SER A 96 -12.53 -14.04 10.68
N GLN A 97 -12.37 -13.55 11.90
CA GLN A 97 -13.46 -13.36 12.87
C GLN A 97 -14.27 -12.08 12.64
N ASN A 98 -13.83 -11.18 11.78
CA ASN A 98 -14.52 -9.97 11.37
C ASN A 98 -13.97 -9.46 10.03
N GLU A 99 -14.68 -8.54 9.40
CA GLU A 99 -14.27 -7.83 8.21
C GLU A 99 -13.74 -6.44 8.59
N GLN A 100 -12.62 -6.02 8.01
CA GLN A 100 -12.05 -4.70 8.22
C GLN A 100 -11.46 -4.18 6.91
N ASP A 101 -11.42 -2.86 6.77
CA ASP A 101 -10.82 -2.17 5.64
C ASP A 101 -9.57 -1.42 6.07
N SER A 102 -8.41 -1.94 5.71
CA SER A 102 -7.11 -1.37 6.08
C SER A 102 -6.82 -0.01 5.42
N ARG A 103 -7.58 0.40 4.39
CA ARG A 103 -7.45 1.71 3.74
C ARG A 103 -7.71 2.86 4.72
N HIS A 104 -8.57 2.65 5.72
CA HIS A 104 -8.83 3.63 6.78
C HIS A 104 -7.58 3.88 7.65
N TYR A 105 -6.77 2.85 7.89
CA TYR A 105 -5.50 3.00 8.61
C TYR A 105 -4.49 3.83 7.81
N ALA A 106 -4.37 3.56 6.50
CA ALA A 106 -3.49 4.34 5.62
C ALA A 106 -3.81 5.84 5.67
N ARG A 107 -5.10 6.17 5.54
CA ARG A 107 -5.59 7.55 5.62
C ARG A 107 -5.34 8.17 6.99
N ALA A 108 -5.68 7.47 8.07
CA ALA A 108 -5.56 7.98 9.42
C ALA A 108 -4.09 8.18 9.85
N ALA A 109 -3.20 7.23 9.48
CA ALA A 109 -1.77 7.32 9.75
C ALA A 109 -1.00 8.20 8.76
N LYS A 110 -1.63 8.65 7.65
CA LYS A 110 -1.00 9.43 6.57
C LYS A 110 0.22 8.70 5.95
N ILE A 111 0.06 7.40 5.77
CA ILE A 111 1.05 6.51 5.14
C ILE A 111 0.50 6.08 3.77
N PRO A 112 1.28 6.20 2.68
CA PRO A 112 0.80 5.80 1.35
C PRO A 112 0.49 4.32 1.28
N MET A 113 -0.55 3.97 0.52
CA MET A 113 -0.99 2.60 0.33
C MET A 113 -1.19 2.28 -1.15
N LEU A 114 -0.59 1.18 -1.57
CA LEU A 114 -0.71 0.59 -2.91
C LEU A 114 -1.67 -0.60 -2.88
N GLU A 115 -2.46 -0.76 -3.94
CA GLU A 115 -3.40 -1.89 -4.11
C GLU A 115 -3.17 -2.60 -5.45
N PRO A 116 -2.40 -3.69 -5.47
CA PRO A 116 -2.23 -4.48 -6.68
C PRO A 116 -3.51 -5.24 -7.04
N SER A 117 -3.74 -5.44 -8.34
CA SER A 117 -4.88 -6.21 -8.87
C SER A 117 -4.54 -7.67 -9.16
N ASP A 118 -3.26 -8.00 -9.25
CA ASP A 118 -2.75 -9.33 -9.57
C ASP A 118 -1.30 -9.52 -9.10
N SER A 119 -0.75 -10.70 -9.38
CA SER A 119 0.62 -11.06 -8.97
C SER A 119 1.70 -10.21 -9.65
N ALA A 120 1.48 -9.80 -10.91
CA ALA A 120 2.45 -8.98 -11.65
C ALA A 120 2.51 -7.56 -11.06
N GLU A 121 1.36 -6.96 -10.75
CA GLU A 121 1.32 -5.69 -10.03
C GLU A 121 1.86 -5.82 -8.60
N ALA A 122 1.60 -6.92 -7.90
CA ALA A 122 2.16 -7.14 -6.58
C ALA A 122 3.70 -7.14 -6.60
N LEU A 123 4.32 -7.77 -7.60
CA LEU A 123 5.76 -7.72 -7.81
C LEU A 123 6.25 -6.30 -8.11
N ALA A 124 5.62 -5.63 -9.08
CA ALA A 124 6.01 -4.29 -9.50
C ALA A 124 5.82 -3.27 -8.36
N PHE A 125 4.71 -3.34 -7.63
CA PHE A 125 4.40 -2.42 -6.54
C PHE A 125 5.29 -2.66 -5.31
N ALA A 126 5.71 -3.89 -5.05
CA ALA A 126 6.69 -4.15 -3.99
C ALA A 126 8.04 -3.48 -4.26
N LYS A 127 8.51 -3.47 -5.52
CA LYS A 127 9.71 -2.74 -5.92
C LYS A 127 9.52 -1.22 -5.78
N LEU A 128 8.44 -0.70 -6.35
CA LEU A 128 8.07 0.71 -6.29
C LEU A 128 7.90 1.21 -4.85
N ALA A 129 7.35 0.38 -3.96
CA ALA A 129 7.12 0.74 -2.57
C ALA A 129 8.42 1.09 -1.82
N TYR A 130 9.53 0.40 -2.10
CA TYR A 130 10.82 0.75 -1.51
C TYR A 130 11.35 2.08 -2.04
N GLU A 131 11.17 2.34 -3.34
CA GLU A 131 11.57 3.62 -3.95
C GLU A 131 10.76 4.78 -3.34
N LEU A 132 9.44 4.63 -3.23
CA LEU A 132 8.56 5.62 -2.60
C LEU A 132 8.89 5.81 -1.12
N SER A 133 9.14 4.73 -0.40
CA SER A 133 9.51 4.78 1.01
C SER A 133 10.77 5.62 1.23
N GLU A 134 11.79 5.41 0.41
CA GLU A 134 13.07 6.10 0.49
C GLU A 134 12.98 7.55 -0.02
N GLN A 135 12.20 7.79 -1.08
CA GLN A 135 12.01 9.11 -1.66
C GLN A 135 11.22 10.03 -0.73
N PHE A 136 10.17 9.52 -0.09
CA PHE A 136 9.25 10.32 0.72
C PHE A 136 9.47 10.20 2.23
N ASP A 137 10.52 9.53 2.68
CA ASP A 137 10.84 9.36 4.11
C ASP A 137 9.66 8.81 4.93
N THR A 138 9.06 7.69 4.47
CA THR A 138 7.90 7.07 5.12
C THR A 138 7.86 5.57 4.85
N ALA A 139 7.20 4.80 5.69
CA ALA A 139 6.80 3.45 5.30
C ALA A 139 5.77 3.51 4.16
N VAL A 140 5.64 2.42 3.42
CA VAL A 140 4.59 2.23 2.41
C VAL A 140 3.78 0.99 2.77
N LEU A 141 2.47 1.10 2.76
CA LEU A 141 1.57 -0.03 2.88
C LEU A 141 1.30 -0.63 1.49
N ILE A 142 1.29 -1.95 1.41
CA ILE A 142 0.72 -2.67 0.27
C ILE A 142 -0.47 -3.49 0.78
N LYS A 143 -1.65 -3.15 0.27
CA LYS A 143 -2.87 -3.87 0.65
C LYS A 143 -3.05 -5.07 -0.28
N MET A 144 -2.96 -6.24 0.30
CA MET A 144 -3.29 -7.49 -0.34
C MET A 144 -4.73 -7.88 0.01
N CYS A 145 -5.37 -8.66 -0.83
CA CYS A 145 -6.63 -9.30 -0.49
C CYS A 145 -6.51 -10.81 -0.68
N THR A 146 -7.42 -11.56 -0.09
CA THR A 146 -7.40 -13.03 -0.16
C THR A 146 -7.29 -13.54 -1.59
N ARG A 147 -7.99 -12.90 -2.56
CA ARG A 147 -7.97 -13.34 -3.95
C ARG A 147 -6.62 -13.12 -4.63
N VAL A 148 -5.97 -11.98 -4.43
CA VAL A 148 -4.61 -11.75 -4.96
C VAL A 148 -3.61 -12.70 -4.31
N SER A 149 -3.71 -12.90 -2.99
CA SER A 149 -2.78 -13.74 -2.23
C SER A 149 -2.86 -15.23 -2.61
N HIS A 150 -4.06 -15.72 -2.95
CA HIS A 150 -4.28 -17.13 -3.31
C HIS A 150 -4.33 -17.38 -4.83
N SER A 151 -4.28 -16.31 -5.65
CA SER A 151 -4.20 -16.47 -7.10
C SER A 151 -2.81 -16.93 -7.52
N GLN A 152 -2.76 -17.64 -8.64
CA GLN A 152 -1.51 -18.04 -9.27
C GLN A 152 -1.51 -17.54 -10.72
N SER A 153 -0.47 -16.80 -11.08
CA SER A 153 -0.26 -16.34 -12.45
C SER A 153 1.22 -16.37 -12.81
N VAL A 154 1.51 -16.41 -14.10
CA VAL A 154 2.88 -16.33 -14.59
C VAL A 154 3.36 -14.90 -14.41
N VAL A 155 4.52 -14.74 -13.78
CA VAL A 155 5.16 -13.45 -13.54
C VAL A 155 6.60 -13.51 -14.02
N GLU A 156 7.03 -12.49 -14.75
CA GLU A 156 8.45 -12.34 -15.13
C GLU A 156 9.26 -11.92 -13.90
N THR A 157 10.22 -12.75 -13.53
CA THR A 157 11.15 -12.47 -12.43
C THR A 157 12.42 -11.83 -12.94
N GLY A 158 13.03 -10.98 -12.10
CA GLY A 158 14.28 -10.28 -12.38
C GLY A 158 15.38 -10.63 -11.39
N GLU A 159 16.55 -10.07 -11.66
CA GLU A 159 17.71 -10.21 -10.76
C GLU A 159 17.51 -9.37 -9.49
N ARG A 160 18.12 -9.84 -8.40
CA ARG A 160 18.20 -9.06 -7.15
C ARG A 160 19.06 -7.83 -7.34
N VAL A 161 18.54 -6.68 -6.94
CA VAL A 161 19.28 -5.42 -6.91
C VAL A 161 19.66 -5.11 -5.47
N GLU A 162 20.96 -5.15 -5.17
CA GLU A 162 21.43 -4.75 -3.85
C GLU A 162 21.40 -3.22 -3.73
N PRO A 163 20.61 -2.68 -2.79
CA PRO A 163 20.57 -1.24 -2.57
C PRO A 163 21.89 -0.76 -1.93
N ALA A 164 22.27 0.47 -2.22
CA ALA A 164 23.39 1.10 -1.54
C ALA A 164 23.15 1.11 -0.03
N GLN A 165 24.13 0.63 0.74
CA GLN A 165 24.01 0.59 2.20
C GLN A 165 23.97 2.01 2.75
N LYS A 166 22.89 2.34 3.48
CA LYS A 166 22.74 3.62 4.17
C LYS A 166 23.33 3.55 5.57
N PRO A 167 24.26 4.43 5.94
CA PRO A 167 24.81 4.45 7.28
C PRO A 167 23.73 4.84 8.31
N TYR A 168 23.86 4.33 9.51
CA TYR A 168 23.06 4.81 10.62
C TYR A 168 23.58 6.17 11.10
N GLU A 169 22.72 7.16 11.08
CA GLU A 169 22.99 8.47 11.68
C GLU A 169 22.15 8.66 12.93
N LYS A 170 22.82 8.94 14.06
CA LYS A 170 22.13 9.24 15.30
C LYS A 170 21.39 10.57 15.18
N ASN A 171 20.06 10.52 15.09
CA ASN A 171 19.22 11.71 14.98
C ASN A 171 18.03 11.63 15.97
N PRO A 172 18.25 12.02 17.25
CA PRO A 172 17.17 11.98 18.23
C PRO A 172 15.97 12.88 17.87
N ALA A 173 16.19 13.98 17.18
CA ALA A 173 15.13 14.89 16.77
C ALA A 173 14.19 14.27 15.73
N LYS A 174 14.69 13.31 14.94
CA LYS A 174 13.92 12.56 13.95
C LYS A 174 13.28 11.31 14.56
N TYR A 175 14.04 10.51 15.32
CA TYR A 175 13.64 9.15 15.70
C TYR A 175 13.04 9.02 17.10
N ILE A 176 13.15 10.05 17.96
CA ILE A 176 12.56 10.00 19.31
C ILE A 176 11.34 10.93 19.35
N MET A 177 10.14 10.32 19.39
CA MET A 177 8.87 11.06 19.32
C MET A 177 8.44 11.60 20.69
N MET A 178 9.29 12.45 21.27
CA MET A 178 8.87 13.33 22.36
C MET A 178 7.91 14.43 21.80
N PRO A 179 7.01 14.99 22.62
CA PRO A 179 6.03 15.99 22.15
C PRO A 179 6.65 17.16 21.37
N VAL A 180 7.83 17.63 21.77
CA VAL A 180 8.54 18.71 21.07
C VAL A 180 9.00 18.30 19.67
N ASN A 181 9.46 17.07 19.51
CA ASN A 181 9.88 16.53 18.22
C ASN A 181 8.66 16.21 17.34
N ALA A 182 7.62 15.60 17.91
CA ALA A 182 6.37 15.31 17.20
C ALA A 182 5.74 16.58 16.62
N LYS A 183 5.71 17.70 17.37
CA LYS A 183 5.25 18.99 16.85
C LYS A 183 6.04 19.49 15.65
N ARG A 184 7.36 19.27 15.62
CA ARG A 184 8.23 19.65 14.50
C ARG A 184 8.06 18.71 13.29
N ARG A 185 7.77 17.43 13.54
CA ARG A 185 7.56 16.43 12.49
C ARG A 185 6.17 16.51 11.85
N HIS A 186 5.16 17.03 12.54
CA HIS A 186 3.80 17.13 12.00
C HIS A 186 3.72 17.88 10.67
N PRO A 187 4.30 19.08 10.50
CA PRO A 187 4.33 19.74 9.20
C PRO A 187 5.01 18.91 8.10
N VAL A 188 6.06 18.13 8.44
CA VAL A 188 6.72 17.23 7.48
C VAL A 188 5.77 16.15 6.99
N VAL A 189 4.94 15.58 7.88
CA VAL A 189 3.91 14.58 7.52
C VAL A 189 2.86 15.18 6.58
N GLU A 190 2.41 16.42 6.86
CA GLU A 190 1.42 17.11 6.02
C GLU A 190 1.98 17.45 4.62
N GLU A 191 3.19 18.02 4.55
CA GLU A 191 3.82 18.33 3.26
C GLU A 191 4.14 17.08 2.46
N ARG A 192 4.57 16.00 3.10
CA ARG A 192 4.76 14.70 2.47
C ARG A 192 3.47 14.14 1.87
N THR A 193 2.36 14.28 2.58
CA THR A 193 1.05 13.83 2.08
C THR A 193 0.67 14.59 0.80
N LYS A 194 0.88 15.90 0.76
CA LYS A 194 0.68 16.72 -0.44
C LYS A 194 1.59 16.29 -1.60
N ALA A 195 2.88 16.06 -1.30
CA ALA A 195 3.85 15.62 -2.30
C ALA A 195 3.49 14.23 -2.88
N LEU A 196 3.00 13.31 -2.04
CA LEU A 196 2.51 12.00 -2.46
C LEU A 196 1.24 12.11 -3.32
N THR A 197 0.31 13.03 -2.99
CA THR A 197 -0.86 13.31 -3.83
C THR A 197 -0.42 13.81 -5.21
N ALA A 198 0.52 14.76 -5.26
CA ALA A 198 1.06 15.27 -6.52
C ALA A 198 1.77 14.18 -7.34
N TRP A 199 2.50 13.27 -6.68
CA TRP A 199 3.09 12.10 -7.33
C TRP A 199 2.02 11.15 -7.88
N ALA A 200 0.95 10.89 -7.14
CA ALA A 200 -0.16 10.02 -7.55
C ALA A 200 -0.87 10.54 -8.81
N GLU A 201 -0.97 11.88 -8.99
CA GLU A 201 -1.58 12.51 -10.17
C GLU A 201 -0.87 12.12 -11.47
N THR A 202 0.45 12.02 -11.45
CA THR A 202 1.26 11.77 -12.63
C THR A 202 1.69 10.32 -12.79
N SER A 203 1.52 9.53 -11.76
CA SER A 203 1.97 8.14 -11.74
C SER A 203 1.20 7.24 -12.71
N ARG A 204 1.96 6.36 -13.38
CA ARG A 204 1.40 5.37 -14.32
C ARG A 204 0.65 4.23 -13.64
N ILE A 205 0.82 4.03 -12.33
CA ILE A 205 0.07 3.00 -11.60
C ILE A 205 -1.40 3.39 -11.43
N ASN A 206 -1.71 4.69 -11.52
CA ASN A 206 -3.06 5.23 -11.62
C ASN A 206 -3.35 5.50 -13.09
N ARG A 207 -3.86 4.50 -13.81
CA ARG A 207 -3.99 4.55 -15.26
C ARG A 207 -5.43 4.67 -15.73
N ILE A 208 -5.62 5.40 -16.83
CA ILE A 208 -6.88 5.47 -17.55
C ILE A 208 -6.77 4.54 -18.76
N GLU A 209 -7.74 3.66 -18.89
CA GLU A 209 -7.95 2.83 -20.06
C GLU A 209 -9.16 3.39 -20.84
N THR A 210 -9.02 3.51 -22.14
CA THR A 210 -10.10 4.01 -23.01
C THR A 210 -11.16 2.95 -23.22
N GLY A 211 -12.43 3.39 -23.33
CA GLY A 211 -13.55 2.53 -23.69
C GLY A 211 -14.24 3.03 -24.95
N SER A 212 -15.05 2.19 -25.55
CA SER A 212 -15.83 2.52 -26.74
C SER A 212 -17.11 3.31 -26.43
N ASP A 213 -17.59 3.29 -25.19
CA ASP A 213 -18.84 3.90 -24.72
C ASP A 213 -18.58 4.78 -23.48
N GLN A 214 -18.78 6.09 -23.62
CA GLN A 214 -18.59 7.09 -22.56
C GLN A 214 -19.85 7.31 -21.70
N SER A 215 -20.93 6.61 -21.95
CA SER A 215 -22.16 6.71 -21.12
C SER A 215 -21.91 6.29 -19.67
N CYS A 216 -20.85 5.52 -19.43
CA CYS A 216 -20.42 5.11 -18.09
C CYS A 216 -18.88 5.04 -18.02
N GLY A 217 -18.30 5.64 -16.99
CA GLY A 217 -16.90 5.44 -16.61
C GLY A 217 -16.80 4.63 -15.35
N ILE A 218 -15.78 3.79 -15.21
CA ILE A 218 -15.59 2.93 -14.04
C ILE A 218 -14.32 3.33 -13.31
N LEU A 219 -14.46 3.63 -12.01
CA LEU A 219 -13.35 3.87 -11.10
C LEU A 219 -13.18 2.67 -10.18
N THR A 220 -12.00 2.07 -10.17
CA THR A 220 -11.76 0.80 -9.46
C THR A 220 -10.32 0.64 -8.99
N SER A 221 -10.09 -0.34 -8.11
CA SER A 221 -8.77 -0.75 -7.62
C SER A 221 -8.73 -2.25 -7.33
N SER A 222 -7.55 -2.78 -6.98
CA SER A 222 -7.37 -4.17 -6.53
C SER A 222 -8.00 -5.19 -7.48
N THR A 223 -8.50 -6.31 -6.95
CA THR A 223 -9.17 -7.38 -7.74
C THR A 223 -10.44 -6.94 -8.44
N CYS A 224 -11.10 -5.88 -7.97
CA CYS A 224 -12.29 -5.36 -8.65
C CYS A 224 -11.99 -4.92 -10.08
N TYR A 225 -10.76 -4.47 -10.35
CA TYR A 225 -10.32 -4.19 -11.73
C TYR A 225 -10.43 -5.43 -12.63
N GLN A 226 -10.00 -6.61 -12.13
CA GLN A 226 -10.09 -7.85 -12.92
C GLN A 226 -11.55 -8.23 -13.21
N TYR A 227 -12.44 -8.07 -12.23
CA TYR A 227 -13.88 -8.33 -12.43
C TYR A 227 -14.51 -7.37 -13.45
N VAL A 228 -14.12 -6.09 -13.40
CA VAL A 228 -14.58 -5.09 -14.37
C VAL A 228 -14.12 -5.47 -15.78
N LYS A 229 -12.85 -5.88 -15.94
CA LYS A 229 -12.30 -6.30 -17.23
C LYS A 229 -12.98 -7.56 -17.75
N GLU A 230 -13.27 -8.53 -16.89
CA GLU A 230 -13.98 -9.76 -17.28
C GLU A 230 -15.42 -9.45 -17.73
N ALA A 231 -16.11 -8.56 -17.00
CA ALA A 231 -17.52 -8.26 -17.28
C ALA A 231 -17.74 -7.39 -18.52
N PHE A 232 -16.86 -6.40 -18.73
CA PHE A 232 -17.07 -5.32 -19.72
C PHE A 232 -15.99 -5.23 -20.79
N GLY A 233 -14.84 -5.89 -20.63
CA GLY A 233 -13.71 -5.78 -21.57
C GLY A 233 -13.28 -4.33 -21.76
N ASP A 234 -13.37 -3.84 -23.00
CA ASP A 234 -13.02 -2.48 -23.38
C ASP A 234 -14.27 -1.63 -23.71
N GLN A 235 -15.45 -2.03 -23.19
CA GLN A 235 -16.71 -1.31 -23.44
C GLN A 235 -16.67 0.09 -22.81
N TYR A 236 -16.36 0.19 -21.53
CA TYR A 236 -16.34 1.44 -20.78
C TYR A 236 -14.92 1.91 -20.45
N PRO A 237 -14.65 3.22 -20.43
CA PRO A 237 -13.38 3.73 -19.92
C PRO A 237 -13.23 3.39 -18.41
N ILE A 238 -12.00 3.04 -18.02
CA ILE A 238 -11.68 2.63 -16.65
C ILE A 238 -10.56 3.53 -16.12
N LEU A 239 -10.76 4.14 -14.96
CA LEU A 239 -9.67 4.66 -14.14
C LEU A 239 -9.32 3.62 -13.08
N LYS A 240 -8.18 2.95 -13.24
CA LYS A 240 -7.65 1.99 -12.29
C LYS A 240 -6.68 2.68 -11.35
N LEU A 241 -6.95 2.65 -10.04
CA LEU A 241 -6.06 3.15 -9.00
C LEU A 241 -5.09 2.05 -8.55
N GLY A 242 -3.80 2.35 -8.63
CA GLY A 242 -2.75 1.54 -8.03
C GLY A 242 -2.30 2.08 -6.67
N MET A 243 -2.32 3.42 -6.50
CA MET A 243 -2.19 4.06 -5.20
C MET A 243 -3.58 4.46 -4.72
N ILE A 244 -4.04 3.79 -3.65
CA ILE A 244 -5.36 4.05 -3.07
C ILE A 244 -5.33 5.16 -2.01
N TRP A 245 -4.17 5.46 -1.46
CA TRP A 245 -3.96 6.57 -0.54
C TRP A 245 -2.54 7.13 -0.67
N PRO A 246 -2.37 8.47 -0.79
CA PRO A 246 -3.42 9.43 -1.13
C PRO A 246 -3.92 9.25 -2.58
N MET A 247 -5.19 9.56 -2.82
CA MET A 247 -5.77 9.43 -4.17
C MET A 247 -5.36 10.59 -5.09
N PRO A 248 -5.30 10.37 -6.42
CA PRO A 248 -5.07 11.41 -7.42
C PRO A 248 -6.37 12.18 -7.69
N GLU A 249 -6.66 13.19 -6.87
CA GLU A 249 -7.94 13.90 -6.86
C GLU A 249 -8.25 14.62 -8.18
N GLN A 250 -7.25 15.26 -8.79
CA GLN A 250 -7.45 15.95 -10.05
C GLN A 250 -7.67 14.97 -11.20
N LYS A 251 -6.89 13.89 -11.26
CA LYS A 251 -7.08 12.83 -12.26
C LYS A 251 -8.47 12.21 -12.16
N ILE A 252 -9.00 12.01 -10.95
CA ILE A 252 -10.38 11.51 -10.74
C ILE A 252 -11.41 12.53 -11.27
N ARG A 253 -11.22 13.83 -10.99
CA ARG A 253 -12.10 14.90 -11.53
C ARG A 253 -12.07 14.95 -13.03
N ASP A 254 -10.87 14.93 -13.61
CA ASP A 254 -10.70 15.00 -15.06
C ASP A 254 -11.34 13.78 -15.74
N PHE A 255 -11.14 12.58 -15.18
CA PHE A 255 -11.77 11.37 -15.67
C PHE A 255 -13.30 11.43 -15.55
N ALA A 256 -13.83 11.86 -14.41
CA ALA A 256 -15.27 12.02 -14.21
C ALA A 256 -15.92 12.97 -15.22
N ALA A 257 -15.18 14.01 -15.67
CA ALA A 257 -15.67 14.97 -16.66
C ALA A 257 -15.70 14.40 -18.10
N THR A 258 -15.11 13.24 -18.36
CA THR A 258 -15.09 12.61 -19.69
C THR A 258 -16.22 11.60 -19.92
N VAL A 259 -17.04 11.34 -18.91
CA VAL A 259 -18.10 10.32 -18.94
C VAL A 259 -19.44 10.89 -18.46
N ASP A 260 -20.53 10.33 -18.93
CA ASP A 260 -21.88 10.79 -18.52
C ASP A 260 -22.21 10.39 -17.07
N LYS A 261 -21.71 9.22 -16.65
CA LYS A 261 -21.92 8.68 -15.30
C LYS A 261 -20.65 8.02 -14.81
N LEU A 262 -20.26 8.28 -13.56
CA LEU A 262 -19.14 7.59 -12.89
C LEU A 262 -19.67 6.53 -11.93
N VAL A 263 -19.18 5.30 -12.09
CA VAL A 263 -19.46 4.17 -11.21
C VAL A 263 -18.19 3.75 -10.50
N VAL A 264 -18.27 3.58 -9.17
CA VAL A 264 -17.18 3.03 -8.36
C VAL A 264 -17.41 1.54 -8.15
N VAL A 265 -16.38 0.73 -8.39
CA VAL A 265 -16.39 -0.70 -8.11
C VAL A 265 -15.21 -1.01 -7.19
N GLU A 266 -15.53 -1.32 -5.94
CA GLU A 266 -14.54 -1.57 -4.88
C GLU A 266 -15.01 -2.65 -3.90
N GLU A 267 -14.05 -3.30 -3.21
CA GLU A 267 -14.33 -4.24 -2.13
C GLU A 267 -14.36 -3.52 -0.78
N LEU A 268 -14.92 -4.17 0.24
CA LEU A 268 -15.00 -3.71 1.64
C LEU A 268 -15.86 -2.45 1.78
N ASP A 269 -15.37 -1.41 2.42
CA ASP A 269 -16.10 -0.16 2.62
C ASP A 269 -16.14 0.70 1.34
N GLY A 270 -17.10 1.61 1.26
CA GLY A 270 -17.16 2.64 0.20
C GLY A 270 -16.08 3.71 0.38
N PHE A 271 -14.81 3.34 0.32
CA PHE A 271 -13.68 4.22 0.58
C PHE A 271 -13.42 5.20 -0.58
N ILE A 272 -13.39 4.68 -1.81
CA ILE A 272 -13.23 5.47 -3.04
C ILE A 272 -14.50 6.30 -3.25
N GLU A 273 -15.66 5.67 -3.13
CA GLU A 273 -16.96 6.33 -3.28
C GLU A 273 -17.11 7.52 -2.33
N THR A 274 -16.82 7.32 -1.04
CA THR A 274 -16.88 8.38 -0.03
C THR A 274 -15.90 9.51 -0.34
N HIS A 275 -14.70 9.19 -0.81
CA HIS A 275 -13.72 10.19 -1.21
C HIS A 275 -14.21 11.02 -2.39
N CYS A 276 -14.71 10.39 -3.46
CA CYS A 276 -15.29 11.08 -4.61
C CYS A 276 -16.45 12.02 -4.20
N ARG A 277 -17.34 11.54 -3.35
CA ARG A 277 -18.45 12.36 -2.82
C ARG A 277 -17.95 13.56 -2.01
N SER A 278 -16.88 13.40 -1.23
CA SER A 278 -16.27 14.51 -0.48
C SER A 278 -15.64 15.58 -1.40
N LEU A 279 -15.23 15.20 -2.61
CA LEU A 279 -14.76 16.09 -3.66
C LEU A 279 -15.90 16.75 -4.46
N GLY A 280 -17.16 16.43 -4.17
CA GLY A 280 -18.33 16.90 -4.91
C GLY A 280 -18.52 16.22 -6.28
N ILE A 281 -17.90 15.06 -6.49
CA ILE A 281 -18.04 14.27 -7.72
C ILE A 281 -19.24 13.34 -7.55
N PRO A 282 -20.27 13.43 -8.39
CA PRO A 282 -21.40 12.53 -8.36
C PRO A 282 -20.96 11.13 -8.81
N VAL A 283 -21.14 10.14 -7.94
CA VAL A 283 -20.80 8.75 -8.21
C VAL A 283 -21.94 7.82 -7.83
N SER A 284 -22.03 6.72 -8.55
CA SER A 284 -22.85 5.56 -8.17
C SER A 284 -21.91 4.39 -7.89
N GLY A 285 -22.30 3.51 -7.04
CA GLY A 285 -21.52 2.31 -6.74
C GLY A 285 -21.61 1.97 -5.28
N LYS A 286 -20.90 0.98 -4.94
CA LYS A 286 -20.83 0.08 -3.87
C LYS A 286 -22.17 -0.33 -3.25
#